data_356e5c5669b19d339dbabce2b87eb2b9
#
_entry.id   356e5c5669b19d339dbabce2b87eb2b9
#
_cell.length_a   1.000
_cell.length_b   1.000
_cell.length_c   1.000
_cell.angle_alpha   90.00
_cell.angle_beta   90.00
_cell.angle_gamma   90.00
#
_symmetry.space_group_name_H-M   'P 1'
#
loop_
_entity.id
_entity.type
_entity.pdbx_description
1 polymer ?
#
loop_
_entity_poly.entity_id
_entity_poly.type
_entity_poly.pdbx_seq_one_letter_code
_entity_poly.pdbx_strand_id
1 'polypeptide(L)'
;MISGMGTCDSESGWSLRRPFQAFADESEVGGFSMFLVMLRPSDLDAARRLLRRRLRRGQRSIHFTKERNEVRWAVLGDMMRSDLAVRAYRTEVEGVQGRRICLRAVARDLAGTACTRLVLDRNDPAVKSDNQILKWGLGPSWRGTYDHLHDHEEPLLSFADGAAWAWHRGGD
;
A
#
# COMPACT_ATOMS: atom_id res chain seq x y z
N MET A 1 17.68 11.53 6.48
CA MET A 1 17.77 10.32 7.32
C MET A 1 16.54 9.46 7.00
N ILE A 2 16.73 8.26 6.48
CA ILE A 2 15.62 7.31 6.25
C ILE A 2 15.42 6.61 7.58
N SER A 3 14.36 6.95 8.32
CA SER A 3 13.99 6.25 9.53
C SER A 3 13.31 4.95 9.13
N GLY A 4 14.08 3.91 8.93
CA GLY A 4 13.59 2.56 8.82
C GLY A 4 13.20 2.09 10.21
N MET A 5 11.94 2.24 10.59
CA MET A 5 11.48 1.71 11.86
C MET A 5 10.94 0.32 11.70
N GLY A 6 11.62 -0.57 12.43
CA GLY A 6 11.02 -1.64 13.17
C GLY A 6 10.63 -2.84 12.34
N THR A 7 11.53 -3.82 12.31
CA THR A 7 11.15 -5.22 12.19
C THR A 7 10.14 -5.54 13.29
N CYS A 8 8.86 -5.52 12.93
CA CYS A 8 7.84 -6.14 13.76
C CYS A 8 7.88 -7.65 13.49
N ASP A 9 8.94 -8.29 13.94
CA ASP A 9 9.07 -9.75 14.00
C ASP A 9 8.66 -10.23 15.40
N SER A 10 7.49 -9.84 15.87
CA SER A 10 6.96 -10.45 17.09
C SER A 10 5.46 -10.31 17.17
N GLU A 11 4.79 -11.43 17.21
CA GLU A 11 3.41 -11.74 17.59
C GLU A 11 2.32 -11.83 16.53
N SER A 12 2.47 -11.32 15.30
CA SER A 12 1.37 -11.41 14.31
C SER A 12 1.42 -12.62 13.36
N GLY A 13 2.35 -13.53 13.48
CA GLY A 13 2.46 -14.69 12.56
C GLY A 13 2.73 -14.31 11.09
N TRP A 14 2.89 -13.01 10.79
CA TRP A 14 3.16 -12.48 9.45
C TRP A 14 4.62 -12.74 9.07
N SER A 15 4.84 -13.38 7.93
CA SER A 15 6.18 -13.66 7.40
C SER A 15 6.29 -13.23 5.95
N LEU A 16 7.29 -12.41 5.65
CA LEU A 16 7.64 -11.99 4.29
C LEU A 16 8.25 -13.11 3.44
N ARG A 17 8.51 -14.27 4.05
CA ARG A 17 8.99 -15.48 3.37
C ARG A 17 7.85 -16.33 2.79
N ARG A 18 6.59 -16.06 3.16
CA ARG A 18 5.41 -16.71 2.59
C ARG A 18 4.81 -15.83 1.51
N PRO A 19 4.20 -16.39 0.44
CA PRO A 19 3.61 -15.61 -0.63
C PRO A 19 2.61 -14.57 -0.13
N PHE A 20 2.72 -13.35 -0.66
CA PHE A 20 1.80 -12.24 -0.41
C PHE A 20 1.71 -11.32 -1.64
N GLN A 21 0.68 -10.49 -1.68
CA GLN A 21 0.56 -9.36 -2.60
C GLN A 21 0.60 -8.06 -1.81
N ALA A 22 1.13 -7.02 -2.41
CA ALA A 22 1.30 -5.70 -1.83
C ALA A 22 0.54 -4.65 -2.64
N PHE A 23 -0.11 -3.72 -1.93
CA PHE A 23 -0.90 -2.63 -2.50
C PHE A 23 -0.39 -1.33 -1.91
N ALA A 24 0.02 -0.39 -2.76
CA ALA A 24 0.69 0.83 -2.36
C ALA A 24 -0.10 2.07 -2.78
N ASP A 25 -0.24 2.99 -1.84
CA ASP A 25 -0.76 4.34 -2.07
C ASP A 25 0.13 5.38 -1.41
N GLU A 26 0.02 6.63 -1.83
CA GLU A 26 0.90 7.73 -1.42
C GLU A 26 0.17 8.81 -0.63
N SER A 27 0.93 9.57 0.16
CA SER A 27 0.48 10.77 0.83
C SER A 27 1.58 11.83 0.83
N GLU A 28 1.22 13.07 0.51
CA GLU A 28 2.12 14.23 0.50
C GLU A 28 1.94 15.14 1.73
N VAL A 29 1.42 14.61 2.83
CA VAL A 29 1.22 15.36 4.06
C VAL A 29 2.51 15.39 4.87
N GLY A 30 3.14 16.57 4.97
CA GLY A 30 4.37 16.80 5.74
C GLY A 30 5.57 16.04 5.19
N GLY A 31 5.79 16.12 3.89
CA GLY A 31 6.77 15.37 3.12
C GLY A 31 6.10 14.36 2.21
N PHE A 32 6.80 13.29 1.83
CA PHE A 32 6.26 12.22 1.02
C PHE A 32 6.23 10.90 1.81
N SER A 33 5.10 10.20 1.76
CA SER A 33 4.95 8.90 2.38
C SER A 33 4.34 7.91 1.38
N MET A 34 4.72 6.65 1.47
CA MET A 34 4.12 5.55 0.72
C MET A 34 3.72 4.46 1.70
N PHE A 35 2.47 4.06 1.66
CA PHE A 35 1.89 3.04 2.53
C PHE A 35 1.67 1.76 1.75
N LEU A 36 2.21 0.68 2.26
CA LEU A 36 2.16 -0.63 1.66
C LEU A 36 1.31 -1.55 2.52
N VAL A 37 0.17 -1.99 2.01
CA VAL A 37 -0.67 -3.00 2.65
C VAL A 37 -0.41 -4.35 1.99
N MET A 38 -0.12 -5.36 2.80
CA MET A 38 0.25 -6.69 2.34
C MET A 38 -0.78 -7.70 2.81
N LEU A 39 -1.27 -8.54 1.89
CA LEU A 39 -2.23 -9.60 2.15
C LEU A 39 -1.75 -10.93 1.55
N ARG A 40 -2.14 -12.04 2.20
CA ARG A 40 -1.93 -13.37 1.64
C ARG A 40 -2.87 -13.63 0.47
N PRO A 41 -2.48 -14.44 -0.52
CA PRO A 41 -3.36 -14.79 -1.65
C PRO A 41 -4.71 -15.35 -1.23
N SER A 42 -4.76 -16.12 -0.13
CA SER A 42 -6.00 -16.67 0.44
C SER A 42 -7.02 -15.63 0.88
N ASP A 43 -6.57 -14.43 1.25
CA ASP A 43 -7.40 -13.42 1.91
C ASP A 43 -7.86 -12.31 0.96
N LEU A 44 -7.26 -12.24 -0.24
CA LEU A 44 -7.52 -11.17 -1.22
C LEU A 44 -9.00 -11.05 -1.60
N ASP A 45 -9.65 -12.17 -1.92
CA ASP A 45 -11.05 -12.14 -2.36
C ASP A 45 -12.00 -11.79 -1.23
N ALA A 46 -11.70 -12.22 -0.01
CA ALA A 46 -12.48 -11.84 1.18
C ALA A 46 -12.34 -10.33 1.43
N ALA A 47 -11.13 -9.79 1.38
CA ALA A 47 -10.86 -8.37 1.55
C ALA A 47 -11.53 -7.51 0.45
N ARG A 48 -11.45 -7.92 -0.82
CA ARG A 48 -12.16 -7.23 -1.91
C ARG A 48 -13.68 -7.25 -1.73
N ARG A 49 -14.26 -8.37 -1.24
CA ARG A 49 -15.70 -8.44 -0.94
C ARG A 49 -16.10 -7.50 0.19
N LEU A 50 -15.28 -7.37 1.24
CA LEU A 50 -15.52 -6.41 2.33
C LEU A 50 -15.61 -4.97 1.78
N LEU A 51 -14.64 -4.54 0.99
CA LEU A 51 -14.63 -3.21 0.40
C LEU A 51 -15.83 -2.98 -0.53
N ARG A 52 -16.15 -3.94 -1.41
CA ARG A 52 -17.32 -3.82 -2.31
C ARG A 52 -18.64 -3.64 -1.57
N ARG A 53 -18.80 -4.26 -0.39
CA ARG A 53 -20.00 -4.08 0.46
C ARG A 53 -20.12 -2.69 1.06
N ARG A 54 -19.02 -1.92 1.13
CA ARG A 54 -18.99 -0.54 1.64
C ARG A 54 -19.32 0.50 0.57
N LEU A 55 -19.25 0.11 -0.71
CA LEU A 55 -19.57 1.00 -1.82
C LEU A 55 -21.07 1.34 -1.84
N ARG A 56 -21.36 2.61 -2.05
CA ARG A 56 -22.74 3.08 -2.31
C ARG A 56 -23.12 2.81 -3.77
N ARG A 57 -24.42 2.80 -4.04
CA ARG A 57 -24.93 2.67 -5.43
C ARG A 57 -24.30 3.73 -6.33
N GLY A 58 -23.66 3.29 -7.43
CA GLY A 58 -22.97 4.14 -8.38
C GLY A 58 -21.55 4.55 -8.00
N GLN A 59 -21.09 4.22 -6.79
CA GLN A 59 -19.71 4.46 -6.37
C GLN A 59 -18.80 3.34 -6.92
N ARG A 60 -17.63 3.72 -7.44
CA ARG A 60 -16.69 2.77 -8.05
C ARG A 60 -15.52 2.40 -7.11
N SER A 61 -15.20 3.27 -6.17
CA SER A 61 -14.06 3.13 -5.26
C SER A 61 -14.27 3.90 -3.95
N ILE A 62 -13.49 3.59 -2.94
CA ILE A 62 -13.49 4.26 -1.64
C ILE A 62 -12.25 5.14 -1.56
N HIS A 63 -12.46 6.46 -1.46
CA HIS A 63 -11.41 7.44 -1.20
C HIS A 63 -11.57 7.99 0.21
N PHE A 64 -10.63 7.74 1.10
CA PHE A 64 -10.76 8.12 2.50
C PHE A 64 -10.94 9.62 2.70
N THR A 65 -10.32 10.46 1.91
CA THR A 65 -10.48 11.92 1.99
C THR A 65 -11.90 12.39 1.66
N LYS A 66 -12.63 11.64 0.82
CA LYS A 66 -13.99 11.99 0.34
C LYS A 66 -15.11 11.25 1.06
N GLU A 67 -14.76 10.24 1.87
CA GLU A 67 -15.76 9.41 2.54
C GLU A 67 -16.27 10.02 3.84
N ARG A 68 -17.45 9.53 4.27
CA ARG A 68 -18.00 9.83 5.59
C ARG A 68 -17.25 9.03 6.67
N ASN A 69 -17.26 9.54 7.89
CA ASN A 69 -16.58 8.90 9.01
C ASN A 69 -17.05 7.46 9.26
N GLU A 70 -18.35 7.19 9.09
CA GLU A 70 -18.91 5.84 9.29
C GLU A 70 -18.27 4.82 8.33
N VAL A 71 -18.08 5.21 7.05
CA VAL A 71 -17.42 4.36 6.05
C VAL A 71 -15.95 4.19 6.37
N ARG A 72 -15.24 5.27 6.73
CA ARG A 72 -13.83 5.24 7.13
C ARG A 72 -13.60 4.29 8.29
N TRP A 73 -14.36 4.46 9.38
CA TRP A 73 -14.24 3.58 10.56
C TRP A 73 -14.62 2.15 10.26
N ALA A 74 -15.62 1.92 9.39
CA ALA A 74 -16.02 0.59 9.00
C ALA A 74 -14.90 -0.11 8.20
N VAL A 75 -14.24 0.59 7.26
CA VAL A 75 -13.11 0.04 6.49
C VAL A 75 -11.90 -0.20 7.37
N LEU A 76 -11.55 0.73 8.26
CA LEU A 76 -10.45 0.52 9.21
C LEU A 76 -10.74 -0.67 10.15
N GLY A 77 -11.98 -0.82 10.60
CA GLY A 77 -12.40 -1.98 11.37
C GLY A 77 -12.31 -3.29 10.58
N ASP A 78 -12.59 -3.28 9.28
CA ASP A 78 -12.40 -4.44 8.40
C ASP A 78 -10.90 -4.76 8.23
N MET A 79 -10.03 -3.75 8.10
CA MET A 79 -8.57 -3.93 8.07
C MET A 79 -8.04 -4.56 9.36
N MET A 80 -8.47 -4.06 10.52
CA MET A 80 -8.04 -4.60 11.83
C MET A 80 -8.47 -6.05 12.07
N ARG A 81 -9.54 -6.50 11.42
CA ARG A 81 -10.02 -7.90 11.48
C ARG A 81 -9.41 -8.80 10.42
N SER A 82 -8.70 -8.22 9.47
CA SER A 82 -8.04 -8.96 8.38
C SER A 82 -6.61 -9.33 8.78
N ASP A 83 -6.14 -10.50 8.33
CA ASP A 83 -4.72 -10.87 8.47
C ASP A 83 -3.90 -10.13 7.41
N LEU A 84 -3.59 -8.88 7.69
CA LEU A 84 -2.78 -8.01 6.83
C LEU A 84 -1.62 -7.38 7.60
N ALA A 85 -0.60 -6.98 6.88
CA ALA A 85 0.49 -6.18 7.42
C ALA A 85 0.57 -4.83 6.70
N VAL A 86 1.01 -3.80 7.42
CA VAL A 86 1.19 -2.45 6.88
C VAL A 86 2.64 -2.03 7.07
N ARG A 87 3.23 -1.42 6.04
CA ARG A 87 4.52 -0.72 6.12
C ARG A 87 4.38 0.70 5.62
N ALA A 88 5.03 1.63 6.30
CA ALA A 88 5.13 3.01 5.89
C ALA A 88 6.57 3.37 5.54
N TYR A 89 6.75 4.04 4.41
CA TYR A 89 8.02 4.61 3.96
C TYR A 89 7.85 6.12 3.90
N ARG A 90 8.69 6.86 4.61
CA ARG A 90 8.55 8.31 4.72
C ARG A 90 9.86 9.03 4.46
N THR A 91 9.77 10.20 3.83
CA THR A 91 10.84 11.17 3.68
C THR A 91 10.28 12.58 3.85
N GLU A 92 11.12 13.51 4.29
CA GLU A 92 10.78 14.94 4.35
C GLU A 92 10.85 15.61 2.97
N VAL A 93 11.42 14.91 1.98
CA VAL A 93 11.49 15.38 0.60
C VAL A 93 10.12 15.22 -0.04
N GLU A 94 9.62 16.31 -0.66
CA GLU A 94 8.30 16.37 -1.28
C GLU A 94 8.31 15.97 -2.77
N GLY A 95 7.11 15.79 -3.32
CA GLY A 95 6.84 15.63 -4.75
C GLY A 95 7.58 14.45 -5.39
N VAL A 96 7.97 14.62 -6.64
CA VAL A 96 8.58 13.56 -7.47
C VAL A 96 9.82 12.94 -6.84
N GLN A 97 10.65 13.71 -6.16
CA GLN A 97 11.86 13.18 -5.52
C GLN A 97 11.50 12.37 -4.27
N GLY A 98 10.55 12.82 -3.48
CA GLY A 98 10.02 12.08 -2.33
C GLY A 98 9.47 10.73 -2.76
N ARG A 99 8.63 10.71 -3.83
CA ARG A 99 8.13 9.47 -4.44
C ARG A 99 9.26 8.52 -4.83
N ARG A 100 10.27 9.03 -5.52
CA ARG A 100 11.41 8.21 -5.96
C ARG A 100 12.20 7.60 -4.79
N ILE A 101 12.38 8.35 -3.70
CA ILE A 101 13.05 7.86 -2.49
C ILE A 101 12.24 6.73 -1.86
N CYS A 102 10.95 6.95 -1.60
CA CYS A 102 10.08 5.95 -1.00
C CYS A 102 9.96 4.70 -1.87
N LEU A 103 9.73 4.86 -3.18
CA LEU A 103 9.59 3.72 -4.10
C LEU A 103 10.88 2.89 -4.21
N ARG A 104 12.07 3.52 -4.16
CA ARG A 104 13.34 2.78 -4.10
C ARG A 104 13.47 1.97 -2.82
N ALA A 105 13.00 2.50 -1.68
CA ALA A 105 12.99 1.77 -0.42
C ALA A 105 12.03 0.58 -0.50
N VAL A 106 10.80 0.78 -1.00
CA VAL A 106 9.83 -0.30 -1.25
C VAL A 106 10.43 -1.39 -2.13
N ALA A 107 10.99 -1.02 -3.29
CA ALA A 107 11.55 -2.01 -4.23
C ALA A 107 12.68 -2.82 -3.60
N ARG A 108 13.59 -2.17 -2.86
CA ARG A 108 14.70 -2.84 -2.17
C ARG A 108 14.20 -3.81 -1.10
N ASP A 109 13.22 -3.40 -0.31
CA ASP A 109 12.66 -4.23 0.75
C ASP A 109 11.90 -5.44 0.19
N LEU A 110 11.22 -5.29 -0.95
CA LEU A 110 10.48 -6.37 -1.60
C LEU A 110 11.39 -7.36 -2.35
N ALA A 111 12.57 -6.94 -2.80
CA ALA A 111 13.46 -7.75 -3.65
C ALA A 111 13.83 -9.10 -3.02
N GLY A 112 13.99 -9.16 -1.68
CA GLY A 112 14.35 -10.37 -0.93
C GLY A 112 13.16 -11.12 -0.32
N THR A 113 11.93 -10.79 -0.71
CA THR A 113 10.71 -11.35 -0.10
C THR A 113 9.96 -12.27 -1.06
N ALA A 114 8.93 -12.95 -0.55
CA ALA A 114 8.00 -13.76 -1.33
C ALA A 114 6.82 -12.93 -1.90
N CYS A 115 7.01 -11.63 -2.14
CA CYS A 115 6.02 -10.80 -2.80
C CYS A 115 5.80 -11.29 -4.24
N THR A 116 4.56 -11.68 -4.55
CA THR A 116 4.19 -12.21 -5.87
C THR A 116 3.60 -11.14 -6.78
N ARG A 117 3.07 -10.05 -6.21
CA ARG A 117 2.53 -8.92 -6.96
C ARG A 117 2.59 -7.65 -6.14
N LEU A 118 3.03 -6.57 -6.76
CA LEU A 118 2.95 -5.20 -6.23
C LEU A 118 1.99 -4.39 -7.11
N VAL A 119 0.96 -3.80 -6.51
CA VAL A 119 0.05 -2.87 -7.18
C VAL A 119 0.26 -1.48 -6.60
N LEU A 120 0.53 -0.51 -7.44
CA LEU A 120 0.64 0.90 -7.07
C LEU A 120 -0.60 1.66 -7.55
N ASP A 121 -1.07 2.61 -6.75
CA ASP A 121 -2.06 3.56 -7.24
C ASP A 121 -1.49 4.35 -8.41
N ARG A 122 -2.28 4.43 -9.48
CA ARG A 122 -1.82 4.92 -10.78
C ARG A 122 -1.71 6.43 -10.79
N ASN A 123 -0.49 6.91 -10.95
CA ASN A 123 -0.14 8.30 -11.20
C ASN A 123 0.52 8.39 -12.59
N ASP A 124 -0.27 8.71 -13.63
CA ASP A 124 0.16 8.65 -15.04
C ASP A 124 1.51 9.34 -15.31
N PRO A 125 1.80 10.56 -14.83
CA PRO A 125 3.09 11.19 -15.00
C PRO A 125 4.27 10.42 -14.40
N ALA A 126 4.02 9.62 -13.36
CA ALA A 126 5.06 8.90 -12.62
C ALA A 126 5.35 7.49 -13.19
N VAL A 127 4.42 6.86 -13.91
CA VAL A 127 4.49 5.46 -14.35
C VAL A 127 5.83 5.10 -15.01
N LYS A 128 6.33 5.94 -15.91
CA LYS A 128 7.62 5.68 -16.60
C LYS A 128 8.80 5.66 -15.64
N SER A 129 8.85 6.60 -14.72
CA SER A 129 9.88 6.71 -13.69
C SER A 129 9.79 5.53 -12.70
N ASP A 130 8.58 5.20 -12.27
CA ASP A 130 8.32 4.11 -11.35
C ASP A 130 8.77 2.76 -11.93
N ASN A 131 8.43 2.49 -13.19
CA ASN A 131 8.86 1.27 -13.87
C ASN A 131 10.38 1.13 -13.91
N GLN A 132 11.12 2.22 -14.09
CA GLN A 132 12.57 2.19 -14.03
C GLN A 132 13.08 1.87 -12.62
N ILE A 133 12.52 2.51 -11.60
CA ILE A 133 12.90 2.30 -10.20
C ILE A 133 12.61 0.87 -9.77
N LEU A 134 11.42 0.36 -10.09
CA LEU A 134 11.01 -1.01 -9.75
C LEU A 134 11.88 -2.05 -10.45
N LYS A 135 12.11 -1.89 -11.75
CA LYS A 135 12.97 -2.80 -12.51
C LYS A 135 14.36 -2.94 -11.91
N TRP A 136 14.98 -1.82 -11.51
CA TRP A 136 16.32 -1.83 -10.94
C TRP A 136 16.32 -2.26 -9.47
N GLY A 137 15.36 -1.80 -8.68
CA GLY A 137 15.30 -2.04 -7.24
C GLY A 137 14.91 -3.46 -6.87
N LEU A 138 13.96 -4.05 -7.60
CA LEU A 138 13.53 -5.45 -7.40
C LEU A 138 14.57 -6.44 -7.90
N GLY A 139 15.33 -6.07 -8.95
CA GLY A 139 16.41 -6.88 -9.49
C GLY A 139 15.94 -8.12 -10.28
N PRO A 140 16.89 -8.82 -10.92
CA PRO A 140 16.58 -9.93 -11.84
C PRO A 140 16.11 -11.22 -11.16
N SER A 141 16.35 -11.37 -9.87
CA SER A 141 15.94 -12.55 -9.09
C SER A 141 14.49 -12.49 -8.60
N TRP A 142 13.90 -11.29 -8.57
CA TRP A 142 12.51 -11.15 -8.18
C TRP A 142 11.56 -11.77 -9.22
N ARG A 143 10.61 -12.59 -8.79
CA ARG A 143 9.72 -13.37 -9.64
C ARG A 143 8.27 -12.88 -9.65
N GLY A 144 7.99 -11.81 -8.95
CA GLY A 144 6.66 -11.19 -8.93
C GLY A 144 6.37 -10.34 -10.17
N THR A 145 5.19 -9.74 -10.16
CA THR A 145 4.75 -8.75 -11.15
C THR A 145 4.44 -7.42 -10.44
N TYR A 146 4.49 -6.32 -11.17
CA TYR A 146 4.00 -5.04 -10.65
C TYR A 146 3.11 -4.34 -11.69
N ASP A 147 2.07 -3.68 -11.19
CA ASP A 147 1.07 -2.98 -11.98
C ASP A 147 0.82 -1.58 -11.40
N HIS A 148 0.43 -0.64 -12.27
CA HIS A 148 -0.15 0.64 -11.88
C HIS A 148 -1.63 0.60 -12.23
N LEU A 149 -2.50 0.57 -11.22
CA LEU A 149 -3.95 0.46 -11.37
C LEU A 149 -4.64 1.60 -10.63
N HIS A 150 -5.81 1.98 -11.12
CA HIS A 150 -6.70 2.86 -10.38
C HIS A 150 -7.42 2.09 -9.28
N ASP A 151 -7.83 2.78 -8.23
CA ASP A 151 -8.58 2.24 -7.11
C ASP A 151 -9.89 1.51 -7.50
N HIS A 152 -10.52 1.91 -8.60
CA HIS A 152 -11.69 1.20 -9.12
C HIS A 152 -11.35 -0.09 -9.88
N GLU A 153 -10.11 -0.28 -10.31
CA GLU A 153 -9.60 -1.51 -10.94
C GLU A 153 -9.11 -2.49 -9.86
N GLU A 154 -8.49 -1.97 -8.79
CA GLU A 154 -8.06 -2.77 -7.65
C GLU A 154 -8.55 -2.16 -6.32
N PRO A 155 -9.66 -2.66 -5.77
CA PRO A 155 -10.25 -2.11 -4.54
C PRO A 155 -9.31 -2.10 -3.33
N LEU A 156 -8.32 -3.00 -3.28
CA LEU A 156 -7.40 -3.11 -2.13
C LEU A 156 -6.46 -1.91 -2.00
N LEU A 157 -6.33 -1.07 -3.02
CA LEU A 157 -5.68 0.24 -2.92
C LEU A 157 -6.37 1.14 -1.89
N SER A 158 -7.70 0.98 -1.68
CA SER A 158 -8.40 1.69 -0.60
C SER A 158 -7.94 1.32 0.81
N PHE A 159 -7.34 0.14 1.01
CA PHE A 159 -6.71 -0.18 2.30
C PHE A 159 -5.41 0.60 2.49
N ALA A 160 -4.63 0.82 1.43
CA ALA A 160 -3.42 1.63 1.51
C ALA A 160 -3.75 3.12 1.73
N ASP A 161 -4.77 3.67 1.05
CA ASP A 161 -5.33 5.01 1.31
C ASP A 161 -5.84 5.12 2.76
N GLY A 162 -6.52 4.09 3.27
CA GLY A 162 -6.97 4.02 4.66
C GLY A 162 -5.84 4.04 5.67
N ALA A 163 -4.76 3.30 5.40
CA ALA A 163 -3.57 3.29 6.25
C ALA A 163 -2.89 4.67 6.26
N ALA A 164 -2.77 5.32 5.10
CA ALA A 164 -2.24 6.68 4.97
C ALA A 164 -3.08 7.68 5.77
N TRP A 165 -4.40 7.63 5.61
CA TRP A 165 -5.33 8.50 6.32
C TRP A 165 -5.28 8.31 7.84
N ALA A 166 -5.25 7.06 8.32
CA ALA A 166 -5.19 6.76 9.75
C ALA A 166 -3.87 7.24 10.37
N TRP A 167 -2.74 7.04 9.66
CA TRP A 167 -1.43 7.51 10.09
C TRP A 167 -1.40 9.02 10.35
N HIS A 168 -1.96 9.81 9.44
CA HIS A 168 -1.96 11.28 9.58
C HIS A 168 -2.95 11.80 10.62
N ARG A 169 -3.92 10.99 11.05
CA ARG A 169 -4.90 11.36 12.07
C ARG A 169 -4.62 10.81 13.45
N GLY A 170 -3.89 9.71 13.55
CA GLY A 170 -3.56 9.06 14.81
C GLY A 170 -2.17 9.42 15.35
N GLY A 171 -1.56 10.47 14.83
CA GLY A 171 -0.19 10.88 15.17
C GLY A 171 -0.03 11.65 16.48
N ASP A 172 -0.91 11.47 17.46
CA ASP A 172 -0.76 11.96 18.84
C ASP A 172 -0.58 10.81 19.81
#